data_9275f5faf0d0c4cfa64460b3e66c1448
#
_entry.id   9275f5faf0d0c4cfa64460b3e66c1448
#
_cell.length_a   1.000
_cell.length_b   1.000
_cell.length_c   1.000
_cell.angle_alpha   90.00
_cell.angle_beta   90.00
_cell.angle_gamma   90.00
#
_symmetry.space_group_name_H-M   'P 1'
#
loop_
_entity.id
_entity.type
_entity.pdbx_description
1 polymer ?
#
loop_
_entity_poly.entity_id
_entity_poly.type
_entity_poly.pdbx_seq_one_letter_code
_entity_poly.pdbx_strand_id
1 'polypeptide(L)'
;MTEDTARAVIQKALAYASNDRSSRVSFAFQGGEPLLAGLPFFAQFVSTVRRENKFHIPVEFALQTNGVLLDEAFAAFFAKENFLIGLSLDGIRSVHDRYRTDAAENGTFDAVRRAASILTNHQVPFNILCVVTDDLCMHGDAVWRSLREYGHLQFIPCLPPMTENAPSHAPTAEHYAQFLSDIWRGYYRDFCAHKPVSVRTFDNWLNLLLRLPPESCAMCGVCMPSLVVEADGDVYPCDFYALDEYCLGNLCEDRTAIEALLSSAQMQAFLRASHAVPDACRTCRYYPLCRNGCRRERTLPDGRVQHCAAYHTFFDRHIGQLEDMADRMESLMKRKGATP
;
A
#
# COMPACT_ATOMS: atom_id res chain seq x y z
N MET A 1 14.98 15.48 3.57
CA MET A 1 15.37 15.12 4.96
C MET A 1 16.86 15.31 5.12
N THR A 2 17.30 16.00 6.19
CA THR A 2 18.74 16.17 6.53
C THR A 2 19.27 14.90 7.21
N GLU A 3 20.62 14.79 7.29
CA GLU A 3 21.26 13.67 8.03
C GLU A 3 20.91 13.68 9.52
N ASP A 4 20.79 14.86 10.12
CA ASP A 4 20.44 15.00 11.54
C ASP A 4 18.99 14.61 11.79
N THR A 5 18.07 15.03 10.92
CA THR A 5 16.66 14.57 10.97
C THR A 5 16.57 13.05 10.82
N ALA A 6 17.24 12.47 9.82
CA ALA A 6 17.25 11.02 9.62
C ALA A 6 17.80 10.28 10.84
N ARG A 7 18.89 10.79 11.44
CA ARG A 7 19.46 10.21 12.66
C ARG A 7 18.50 10.27 13.84
N ALA A 8 17.82 11.40 14.07
CA ALA A 8 16.83 11.54 15.14
C ALA A 8 15.68 10.55 14.98
N VAL A 9 15.14 10.43 13.76
CA VAL A 9 14.07 9.46 13.43
C VAL A 9 14.53 8.03 13.71
N ILE A 10 15.71 7.64 13.22
CA ILE A 10 16.28 6.30 13.41
C ILE A 10 16.48 5.98 14.90
N GLN A 11 17.11 6.87 15.65
CA GLN A 11 17.39 6.66 17.07
C GLN A 11 16.09 6.48 17.86
N LYS A 12 15.07 7.31 17.62
CA LYS A 12 13.79 7.25 18.32
C LYS A 12 12.98 6.01 17.93
N ALA A 13 13.00 5.61 16.65
CA ALA A 13 12.35 4.39 16.20
C ALA A 13 12.96 3.13 16.82
N LEU A 14 14.29 3.05 16.84
CA LEU A 14 15.01 1.93 17.46
C LEU A 14 14.84 1.89 18.99
N ALA A 15 14.87 3.05 19.65
CA ALA A 15 14.61 3.15 21.08
C ALA A 15 13.19 2.68 21.44
N TYR A 16 12.19 3.10 20.67
CA TYR A 16 10.82 2.65 20.85
C TYR A 16 10.69 1.13 20.69
N ALA A 17 11.22 0.58 19.60
CA ALA A 17 11.15 -0.85 19.33
C ALA A 17 11.93 -1.69 20.37
N SER A 18 12.93 -1.13 21.04
CA SER A 18 13.72 -1.86 22.06
C SER A 18 12.92 -2.24 23.31
N ASN A 19 11.76 -1.60 23.53
CA ASN A 19 10.87 -1.90 24.66
C ASN A 19 10.17 -3.26 24.54
N ASP A 20 10.09 -3.82 23.32
CA ASP A 20 9.50 -5.14 23.07
C ASP A 20 10.43 -5.96 22.16
N ARG A 21 10.91 -7.11 22.67
CA ARG A 21 11.81 -8.02 21.94
C ARG A 21 11.21 -8.65 20.69
N SER A 22 9.90 -8.65 20.54
CA SER A 22 9.20 -9.11 19.34
C SER A 22 9.08 -8.03 18.25
N SER A 23 9.42 -6.78 18.58
CA SER A 23 9.31 -5.66 17.69
C SER A 23 10.31 -5.70 16.53
N ARG A 24 9.87 -5.16 15.40
CA ARG A 24 10.69 -4.84 14.24
C ARG A 24 10.44 -3.39 13.84
N VAL A 25 11.38 -2.79 13.15
CA VAL A 25 11.22 -1.45 12.56
C VAL A 25 11.22 -1.58 11.06
N SER A 26 10.21 -1.04 10.40
CA SER A 26 10.16 -0.93 8.94
C SER A 26 10.27 0.54 8.55
N PHE A 27 11.29 0.90 7.77
CA PHE A 27 11.43 2.22 7.16
C PHE A 27 10.95 2.15 5.72
N ALA A 28 9.82 2.83 5.44
CA ALA A 28 9.25 2.92 4.10
C ALA A 28 9.47 4.34 3.55
N PHE A 29 10.20 4.44 2.45
CA PHE A 29 10.45 5.70 1.75
C PHE A 29 9.34 5.95 0.73
N GLN A 30 8.61 7.05 0.91
CA GLN A 30 7.47 7.45 0.09
C GLN A 30 7.43 8.98 0.00
N GLY A 31 6.53 9.51 -0.82
CA GLY A 31 6.27 10.94 -0.99
C GLY A 31 7.14 11.57 -2.07
N GLY A 32 6.55 12.41 -2.93
CA GLY A 32 7.17 12.89 -4.14
C GLY A 32 7.76 11.75 -4.97
N GLU A 33 9.06 11.84 -5.27
CA GLU A 33 9.83 10.72 -5.83
C GLU A 33 11.09 10.49 -4.97
N PRO A 34 11.14 9.42 -4.17
CA PRO A 34 12.26 9.19 -3.25
C PRO A 34 13.62 9.08 -3.93
N LEU A 35 13.70 8.55 -5.16
CA LEU A 35 14.99 8.39 -5.87
C LEU A 35 15.66 9.73 -6.20
N LEU A 36 14.93 10.84 -6.16
CA LEU A 36 15.51 12.19 -6.28
C LEU A 36 16.49 12.52 -5.14
N ALA A 37 16.38 11.85 -3.99
CA ALA A 37 17.35 12.00 -2.90
C ALA A 37 18.74 11.45 -3.26
N GLY A 38 18.82 10.63 -4.29
CA GLY A 38 20.07 10.01 -4.77
C GLY A 38 20.53 8.82 -3.93
N LEU A 39 21.30 7.93 -4.55
CA LEU A 39 21.84 6.73 -3.90
C LEU A 39 22.65 7.02 -2.60
N PRO A 40 23.46 8.10 -2.52
CA PRO A 40 24.19 8.44 -1.30
C PRO A 40 23.28 8.62 -0.07
N PHE A 41 22.08 9.19 -0.23
CA PHE A 41 21.13 9.35 0.88
C PHE A 41 20.73 7.99 1.47
N PHE A 42 20.35 7.02 0.65
CA PHE A 42 19.94 5.68 1.11
C PHE A 42 21.10 4.92 1.74
N ALA A 43 22.30 5.03 1.15
CA ALA A 43 23.50 4.41 1.70
C ALA A 43 23.83 4.98 3.10
N GLN A 44 23.75 6.30 3.26
CA GLN A 44 23.95 6.98 4.53
C GLN A 44 22.87 6.59 5.55
N PHE A 45 21.60 6.54 5.14
CA PHE A 45 20.49 6.14 6.02
C PHE A 45 20.70 4.72 6.56
N VAL A 46 20.95 3.74 5.68
CA VAL A 46 21.20 2.34 6.08
C VAL A 46 22.44 2.22 6.97
N SER A 47 23.52 2.94 6.65
CA SER A 47 24.72 2.99 7.50
C SER A 47 24.43 3.54 8.88
N THR A 48 23.61 4.60 8.96
CA THR A 48 23.18 5.19 10.24
C THR A 48 22.32 4.21 11.03
N VAL A 49 21.37 3.52 10.40
CA VAL A 49 20.58 2.46 11.07
C VAL A 49 21.51 1.40 11.68
N ARG A 50 22.48 0.89 10.93
CA ARG A 50 23.45 -0.11 11.43
C ARG A 50 24.25 0.39 12.62
N ARG A 51 24.71 1.64 12.57
CA ARG A 51 25.50 2.26 13.65
C ARG A 51 24.69 2.48 14.92
N GLU A 52 23.43 2.93 14.78
CA GLU A 52 22.56 3.28 15.91
C GLU A 52 21.83 2.06 16.49
N ASN A 53 21.68 0.96 15.73
CA ASN A 53 20.95 -0.26 16.15
C ASN A 53 21.75 -1.11 17.14
N LYS A 54 21.96 -0.59 18.33
CA LYS A 54 22.68 -1.28 19.42
C LYS A 54 21.86 -2.41 20.08
N PHE A 55 20.56 -2.42 19.85
CA PHE A 55 19.63 -3.39 20.41
C PHE A 55 19.40 -4.60 19.49
N HIS A 56 20.04 -4.63 18.30
CA HIS A 56 19.86 -5.66 17.27
C HIS A 56 18.40 -5.89 16.86
N ILE A 57 17.62 -4.83 16.83
CA ILE A 57 16.23 -4.86 16.36
C ILE A 57 16.22 -5.24 14.87
N PRO A 58 15.38 -6.18 14.42
CA PRO A 58 15.19 -6.46 13.01
C PRO A 58 14.68 -5.19 12.29
N VAL A 59 15.38 -4.79 11.23
CA VAL A 59 15.03 -3.61 10.44
C VAL A 59 14.76 -4.03 9.00
N GLU A 60 13.65 -3.57 8.45
CA GLU A 60 13.21 -3.79 7.07
C GLU A 60 13.17 -2.45 6.34
N PHE A 61 13.47 -2.47 5.03
CA PHE A 61 13.44 -1.28 4.18
C PHE A 61 12.46 -1.50 3.03
N ALA A 62 11.61 -0.51 2.78
CA ALA A 62 10.74 -0.47 1.61
C ALA A 62 10.85 0.90 0.93
N LEU A 63 10.58 0.95 -0.36
CA LEU A 63 10.60 2.20 -1.12
C LEU A 63 9.54 2.14 -2.21
N GLN A 64 8.73 3.20 -2.32
CA GLN A 64 7.79 3.37 -3.41
C GLN A 64 8.33 4.39 -4.41
N THR A 65 8.37 4.03 -5.69
CA THR A 65 8.95 4.88 -6.75
C THR A 65 8.14 4.83 -8.04
N ASN A 66 8.20 5.91 -8.81
CA ASN A 66 7.74 5.92 -10.19
C ASN A 66 8.69 5.18 -11.14
N GLY A 67 9.88 4.77 -10.70
CA GLY A 67 10.84 3.96 -11.43
C GLY A 67 11.62 4.68 -12.53
N VAL A 68 11.35 5.95 -12.81
CA VAL A 68 12.00 6.68 -13.94
C VAL A 68 13.50 6.83 -13.74
N LEU A 69 13.95 7.05 -12.50
CA LEU A 69 15.36 7.22 -12.13
C LEU A 69 16.05 5.93 -11.73
N LEU A 70 15.33 4.80 -11.72
CA LEU A 70 15.89 3.53 -11.27
C LEU A 70 16.87 2.98 -12.31
N ASP A 71 18.12 2.77 -11.89
CA ASP A 71 19.21 2.22 -12.68
C ASP A 71 19.85 1.00 -12.00
N GLU A 72 20.89 0.45 -12.64
CA GLU A 72 21.64 -0.72 -12.16
C GLU A 72 22.30 -0.46 -10.78
N ALA A 73 22.75 0.78 -10.50
CA ALA A 73 23.40 1.12 -9.24
C ALA A 73 22.38 1.11 -8.08
N PHE A 74 21.19 1.68 -8.28
CA PHE A 74 20.10 1.58 -7.32
C PHE A 74 19.67 0.13 -7.10
N ALA A 75 19.49 -0.65 -8.17
CA ALA A 75 19.04 -2.04 -8.05
C ALA A 75 20.07 -2.91 -7.32
N ALA A 76 21.36 -2.76 -7.62
CA ALA A 76 22.43 -3.46 -6.91
C ALA A 76 22.45 -3.13 -5.41
N PHE A 77 22.22 -1.85 -5.06
CA PHE A 77 22.10 -1.41 -3.67
C PHE A 77 20.86 -2.01 -3.00
N PHE A 78 19.71 -1.96 -3.64
CA PHE A 78 18.46 -2.50 -3.09
C PHE A 78 18.51 -4.01 -2.89
N ALA A 79 19.14 -4.76 -3.82
CA ALA A 79 19.38 -6.19 -3.65
C ALA A 79 20.27 -6.48 -2.44
N LYS A 80 21.38 -5.73 -2.30
CA LYS A 80 22.34 -5.88 -1.19
C LYS A 80 21.70 -5.59 0.17
N GLU A 81 20.84 -4.58 0.22
CA GLU A 81 20.24 -4.08 1.47
C GLU A 81 18.83 -4.66 1.73
N ASN A 82 18.37 -5.60 0.90
CA ASN A 82 17.08 -6.29 0.98
C ASN A 82 15.87 -5.33 1.01
N PHE A 83 15.86 -4.33 0.13
CA PHE A 83 14.71 -3.44 -0.03
C PHE A 83 13.55 -4.16 -0.71
N LEU A 84 12.33 -3.88 -0.24
CA LEU A 84 11.11 -4.18 -0.99
C LEU A 84 10.68 -2.93 -1.78
N ILE A 85 10.49 -3.08 -3.09
CA ILE A 85 10.17 -1.95 -3.97
C ILE A 85 8.69 -1.98 -4.35
N GLY A 86 8.00 -0.87 -4.15
CA GLY A 86 6.69 -0.59 -4.75
C GLY A 86 6.88 0.20 -6.04
N LEU A 87 6.75 -0.47 -7.20
CA LEU A 87 6.94 0.16 -8.50
C LEU A 87 5.61 0.61 -9.08
N SER A 88 5.50 1.91 -9.37
CA SER A 88 4.27 2.51 -9.89
C SER A 88 4.11 2.25 -11.39
N LEU A 89 3.19 1.35 -11.78
CA LEU A 89 2.90 1.03 -13.18
C LEU A 89 1.39 0.88 -13.40
N ASP A 90 0.77 1.83 -14.11
CA ASP A 90 -0.68 1.87 -14.30
C ASP A 90 -1.12 1.10 -15.55
N GLY A 91 -1.12 -0.22 -15.43
CA GLY A 91 -1.76 -1.14 -16.37
C GLY A 91 -1.21 -1.14 -17.78
N ILE A 92 -1.73 -0.29 -18.64
CA ILE A 92 -1.43 -0.23 -20.08
C ILE A 92 -0.88 1.14 -20.48
N ARG A 93 -0.03 1.16 -21.52
CA ARG A 93 0.66 2.37 -22.00
C ARG A 93 -0.26 3.57 -22.18
N SER A 94 -1.38 3.37 -22.90
CA SER A 94 -2.27 4.48 -23.26
C SER A 94 -2.89 5.22 -22.07
N VAL A 95 -3.07 4.53 -20.94
CA VAL A 95 -3.56 5.12 -19.70
C VAL A 95 -2.40 5.58 -18.85
N HIS A 96 -1.35 4.75 -18.69
CA HIS A 96 -0.17 5.13 -17.92
C HIS A 96 0.43 6.45 -18.40
N ASP A 97 0.73 6.58 -19.69
CA ASP A 97 1.38 7.75 -20.26
C ASP A 97 0.48 9.01 -20.28
N ARG A 98 -0.83 8.88 -20.04
CA ARG A 98 -1.74 10.02 -19.85
C ARG A 98 -1.57 10.69 -18.49
N TYR A 99 -1.28 9.90 -17.45
CA TYR A 99 -1.24 10.38 -16.07
C TYR A 99 0.18 10.42 -15.47
N ARG A 100 1.14 9.71 -16.11
CA ARG A 100 2.52 9.62 -15.64
C ARG A 100 3.46 10.07 -16.75
N THR A 101 3.83 11.33 -16.68
CA THR A 101 4.76 11.96 -17.61
C THR A 101 6.05 12.38 -16.88
N ASP A 102 7.13 12.53 -17.64
CA ASP A 102 8.36 13.16 -17.17
C ASP A 102 8.23 14.71 -17.19
N ALA A 103 9.31 15.39 -16.80
CA ALA A 103 9.34 16.86 -16.79
C ALA A 103 9.24 17.50 -18.18
N ALA A 104 9.40 16.73 -19.26
CA ALA A 104 9.24 17.14 -20.65
C ALA A 104 7.90 16.69 -21.23
N GLU A 105 6.94 16.27 -20.38
CA GLU A 105 5.60 15.78 -20.73
C GLU A 105 5.59 14.50 -21.60
N ASN A 106 6.70 13.75 -21.66
CA ASN A 106 6.73 12.45 -22.33
C ASN A 106 6.20 11.35 -21.40
N GLY A 107 5.49 10.38 -21.97
CA GLY A 107 5.02 9.21 -21.23
C GLY A 107 6.17 8.37 -20.68
N THR A 108 5.98 7.81 -19.48
CA THR A 108 7.04 7.11 -18.73
C THR A 108 6.91 5.58 -18.76
N PHE A 109 5.92 5.00 -19.44
CA PHE A 109 5.63 3.57 -19.44
C PHE A 109 6.86 2.70 -19.76
N ASP A 110 7.64 3.05 -20.81
CA ASP A 110 8.84 2.26 -21.20
C ASP A 110 9.96 2.39 -20.17
N ALA A 111 10.13 3.55 -19.57
CA ALA A 111 11.10 3.76 -18.50
C ALA A 111 10.78 2.86 -17.29
N VAL A 112 9.51 2.81 -16.89
CA VAL A 112 9.06 1.97 -15.75
C VAL A 112 9.17 0.48 -16.06
N ARG A 113 8.83 0.04 -17.28
CA ARG A 113 9.03 -1.35 -17.69
C ARG A 113 10.51 -1.75 -17.70
N ARG A 114 11.39 -0.85 -18.12
CA ARG A 114 12.84 -1.06 -18.02
C ARG A 114 13.28 -1.18 -16.57
N ALA A 115 12.77 -0.32 -15.68
CA ALA A 115 13.03 -0.41 -14.24
C ALA A 115 12.61 -1.77 -13.66
N ALA A 116 11.42 -2.29 -14.03
CA ALA A 116 10.97 -3.61 -13.63
C ALA A 116 11.94 -4.72 -14.10
N SER A 117 12.44 -4.61 -15.33
CA SER A 117 13.43 -5.56 -15.85
C SER A 117 14.76 -5.50 -15.08
N ILE A 118 15.24 -4.32 -14.76
CA ILE A 118 16.45 -4.11 -13.93
C ILE A 118 16.26 -4.75 -12.55
N LEU A 119 15.13 -4.47 -11.85
CA LEU A 119 14.82 -5.08 -10.57
C LEU A 119 14.79 -6.61 -10.64
N THR A 120 14.18 -7.17 -11.67
CA THR A 120 14.13 -8.63 -11.91
C THR A 120 15.53 -9.21 -12.10
N ASN A 121 16.37 -8.59 -12.92
CA ASN A 121 17.74 -9.05 -13.17
C ASN A 121 18.61 -9.04 -11.91
N HIS A 122 18.40 -8.07 -11.02
CA HIS A 122 19.09 -7.98 -9.73
C HIS A 122 18.40 -8.78 -8.61
N GLN A 123 17.31 -9.50 -8.91
CA GLN A 123 16.54 -10.26 -7.92
C GLN A 123 16.04 -9.41 -6.75
N VAL A 124 15.77 -8.13 -6.99
CA VAL A 124 15.15 -7.25 -6.00
C VAL A 124 13.66 -7.58 -5.90
N PRO A 125 13.11 -7.88 -4.72
CA PRO A 125 11.68 -8.09 -4.59
C PRO A 125 10.91 -6.80 -4.84
N PHE A 126 9.87 -6.87 -5.66
CA PHE A 126 9.02 -5.71 -5.92
C PHE A 126 7.56 -6.09 -6.17
N ASN A 127 6.68 -5.14 -5.89
CA ASN A 127 5.25 -5.20 -6.18
C ASN A 127 4.91 -4.12 -7.20
N ILE A 128 3.97 -4.40 -8.09
CA ILE A 128 3.39 -3.35 -8.94
C ILE A 128 2.27 -2.65 -8.18
N LEU A 129 2.37 -1.31 -8.11
CA LEU A 129 1.34 -0.42 -7.60
C LEU A 129 0.65 0.24 -8.80
N CYS A 130 -0.61 -0.10 -9.00
CA CYS A 130 -1.41 0.37 -10.15
C CYS A 130 -2.56 1.24 -9.64
N VAL A 131 -2.54 2.53 -9.95
CA VAL A 131 -3.66 3.44 -9.65
C VAL A 131 -4.77 3.19 -10.66
N VAL A 132 -5.96 2.89 -10.15
CA VAL A 132 -7.15 2.58 -10.97
C VAL A 132 -7.97 3.84 -11.12
N THR A 133 -7.86 4.49 -12.27
CA THR A 133 -8.71 5.60 -12.70
C THR A 133 -9.97 5.08 -13.37
N ASP A 134 -10.98 5.93 -13.54
CA ASP A 134 -12.22 5.56 -14.26
C ASP A 134 -11.96 5.09 -15.70
N ASP A 135 -11.03 5.72 -16.36
CA ASP A 135 -10.49 5.40 -17.68
C ASP A 135 -9.82 4.01 -17.71
N LEU A 136 -8.95 3.70 -16.71
CA LEU A 136 -8.31 2.40 -16.62
C LEU A 136 -9.33 1.27 -16.40
N CYS A 137 -10.43 1.54 -15.73
CA CYS A 137 -11.48 0.56 -15.48
C CYS A 137 -12.05 -0.08 -16.74
N MET A 138 -12.04 0.64 -17.86
CA MET A 138 -12.52 0.14 -19.15
C MET A 138 -11.61 -0.91 -19.79
N HIS A 139 -10.45 -1.17 -19.20
CA HIS A 139 -9.39 -1.99 -19.79
C HIS A 139 -8.95 -3.19 -18.92
N GLY A 140 -9.79 -3.66 -17.99
CA GLY A 140 -9.40 -4.65 -16.97
C GLY A 140 -8.70 -5.90 -17.52
N ASP A 141 -9.23 -6.52 -18.60
CA ASP A 141 -8.59 -7.69 -19.23
C ASP A 141 -7.20 -7.36 -19.83
N ALA A 142 -7.03 -6.17 -20.40
CA ALA A 142 -5.73 -5.73 -20.95
C ALA A 142 -4.73 -5.43 -19.83
N VAL A 143 -5.20 -4.82 -18.74
CA VAL A 143 -4.42 -4.58 -17.52
C VAL A 143 -3.93 -5.89 -16.93
N TRP A 144 -4.82 -6.89 -16.79
CA TRP A 144 -4.43 -8.23 -16.30
C TRP A 144 -3.33 -8.84 -17.17
N ARG A 145 -3.50 -8.85 -18.49
CA ARG A 145 -2.50 -9.40 -19.41
C ARG A 145 -1.15 -8.69 -19.32
N SER A 146 -1.18 -7.36 -19.11
CA SER A 146 0.04 -6.55 -19.02
C SER A 146 0.80 -6.75 -17.71
N LEU A 147 0.09 -6.93 -16.57
CA LEU A 147 0.72 -6.87 -15.26
C LEU A 147 0.94 -8.23 -14.59
N ARG A 148 0.21 -9.29 -14.99
CA ARG A 148 0.26 -10.60 -14.31
C ARG A 148 1.67 -11.23 -14.27
N GLU A 149 2.53 -10.89 -15.20
CA GLU A 149 3.90 -11.41 -15.28
C GLU A 149 4.77 -11.01 -14.08
N TYR A 150 4.43 -9.91 -13.40
CA TYR A 150 5.17 -9.42 -12.23
C TYR A 150 4.84 -10.15 -10.92
N GLY A 151 3.80 -10.94 -10.88
CA GLY A 151 3.48 -11.84 -9.78
C GLY A 151 2.83 -11.20 -8.55
N HIS A 152 3.11 -9.94 -8.22
CA HIS A 152 2.57 -9.22 -7.06
C HIS A 152 1.98 -7.88 -7.47
N LEU A 153 0.64 -7.75 -7.35
CA LEU A 153 -0.12 -6.62 -7.86
C LEU A 153 -0.95 -5.97 -6.74
N GLN A 154 -0.94 -4.65 -6.70
CA GLN A 154 -1.84 -3.87 -5.86
C GLN A 154 -2.59 -2.87 -6.74
N PHE A 155 -3.90 -3.04 -6.87
CA PHE A 155 -4.79 -2.10 -7.53
C PHE A 155 -5.35 -1.13 -6.51
N ILE A 156 -5.06 0.16 -6.70
CA ILE A 156 -5.41 1.24 -5.76
C ILE A 156 -6.42 2.15 -6.45
N PRO A 157 -7.71 2.15 -6.07
CA PRO A 157 -8.68 3.04 -6.70
C PRO A 157 -8.28 4.49 -6.49
N CYS A 158 -8.30 5.27 -7.57
CA CYS A 158 -8.05 6.69 -7.52
C CYS A 158 -9.06 7.37 -6.60
N LEU A 159 -8.58 8.16 -5.65
CA LEU A 159 -9.44 8.88 -4.73
C LEU A 159 -9.93 10.19 -5.35
N PRO A 160 -11.12 10.66 -5.01
CA PRO A 160 -11.55 12.00 -5.38
C PRO A 160 -10.63 13.04 -4.72
N PRO A 161 -10.42 14.18 -5.38
CA PRO A 161 -9.63 15.26 -4.81
C PRO A 161 -10.25 15.76 -3.49
N MET A 162 -9.41 16.34 -2.62
CA MET A 162 -9.89 16.96 -1.38
C MET A 162 -10.54 18.32 -1.61
N THR A 163 -10.30 18.95 -2.78
CA THR A 163 -10.83 20.26 -3.16
C THR A 163 -12.00 20.09 -4.13
N GLU A 164 -13.11 20.80 -3.89
CA GLU A 164 -14.36 20.65 -4.64
C GLU A 164 -14.27 20.97 -6.15
N ASN A 165 -13.27 21.73 -6.58
CA ASN A 165 -13.15 22.21 -7.96
C ASN A 165 -12.08 21.48 -8.79
N ALA A 166 -11.41 20.47 -8.25
CA ALA A 166 -10.41 19.71 -9.00
C ALA A 166 -11.09 18.58 -9.80
N PRO A 167 -10.63 18.30 -11.05
CA PRO A 167 -11.17 17.20 -11.83
C PRO A 167 -10.94 15.87 -11.11
N SER A 168 -11.98 15.05 -11.03
CA SER A 168 -11.89 13.73 -10.43
C SER A 168 -11.61 12.68 -11.50
N HIS A 169 -10.60 11.83 -11.25
CA HIS A 169 -10.32 10.63 -12.02
C HIS A 169 -10.74 9.36 -11.26
N ALA A 170 -11.44 9.53 -10.13
CA ALA A 170 -11.94 8.42 -9.34
C ALA A 170 -12.94 7.60 -10.15
N PRO A 171 -12.87 6.25 -10.08
CA PRO A 171 -13.76 5.37 -10.82
C PRO A 171 -15.20 5.49 -10.33
N THR A 172 -16.16 5.41 -11.27
CA THR A 172 -17.55 5.18 -10.94
C THR A 172 -17.75 3.81 -10.30
N ALA A 173 -18.82 3.64 -9.54
CA ALA A 173 -19.11 2.35 -8.92
C ALA A 173 -19.31 1.23 -9.96
N GLU A 174 -19.94 1.54 -11.09
CA GLU A 174 -20.18 0.58 -12.17
C GLU A 174 -18.88 0.17 -12.86
N HIS A 175 -18.05 1.13 -13.27
CA HIS A 175 -16.78 0.86 -13.93
C HIS A 175 -15.82 0.10 -13.00
N TYR A 176 -15.77 0.47 -11.71
CA TYR A 176 -14.91 -0.22 -10.75
C TYR A 176 -15.37 -1.66 -10.47
N ALA A 177 -16.70 -1.90 -10.39
CA ALA A 177 -17.24 -3.25 -10.27
C ALA A 177 -16.89 -4.14 -11.48
N GLN A 178 -16.94 -3.57 -12.68
CA GLN A 178 -16.55 -4.28 -13.89
C GLN A 178 -15.04 -4.56 -13.90
N PHE A 179 -14.22 -3.57 -13.56
CA PHE A 179 -12.77 -3.74 -13.45
C PHE A 179 -12.41 -4.85 -12.47
N LEU A 180 -12.95 -4.82 -11.25
CA LEU A 180 -12.73 -5.88 -10.26
C LEU A 180 -13.11 -7.26 -10.80
N SER A 181 -14.23 -7.36 -11.53
CA SER A 181 -14.67 -8.62 -12.14
C SER A 181 -13.74 -9.10 -13.25
N ASP A 182 -13.19 -8.19 -14.06
CA ASP A 182 -12.25 -8.52 -15.13
C ASP A 182 -10.91 -9.02 -14.56
N ILE A 183 -10.36 -8.32 -13.56
CA ILE A 183 -9.16 -8.75 -12.86
C ILE A 183 -9.39 -10.09 -12.14
N TRP A 184 -10.56 -10.24 -11.47
CA TRP A 184 -10.92 -11.48 -10.78
C TRP A 184 -10.96 -12.69 -11.73
N ARG A 185 -11.54 -12.55 -12.92
CA ARG A 185 -11.56 -13.63 -13.92
C ARG A 185 -10.17 -14.11 -14.28
N GLY A 186 -9.23 -13.18 -14.46
CA GLY A 186 -7.83 -13.48 -14.72
C GLY A 186 -7.15 -14.19 -13.54
N TYR A 187 -7.32 -13.63 -12.35
CA TYR A 187 -6.78 -14.13 -11.09
C TYR A 187 -7.26 -15.56 -10.78
N TYR A 188 -8.58 -15.78 -10.82
CA TYR A 188 -9.18 -17.09 -10.56
C TYR A 188 -8.77 -18.16 -11.60
N ARG A 189 -8.74 -17.78 -12.88
CA ARG A 189 -8.25 -18.66 -13.94
C ARG A 189 -6.80 -19.09 -13.74
N ASP A 190 -5.94 -18.16 -13.36
CA ASP A 190 -4.51 -18.44 -13.18
C ASP A 190 -4.27 -19.26 -11.89
N PHE A 191 -5.06 -19.04 -10.85
CA PHE A 191 -5.08 -19.92 -9.68
C PHE A 191 -5.47 -21.36 -10.05
N CYS A 192 -6.55 -21.55 -10.82
CA CYS A 192 -6.97 -22.88 -11.29
C CYS A 192 -5.93 -23.55 -12.20
N ALA A 193 -5.13 -22.77 -12.92
CA ALA A 193 -4.03 -23.25 -13.77
C ALA A 193 -2.73 -23.52 -13.00
N HIS A 194 -2.71 -23.41 -11.67
CA HIS A 194 -1.53 -23.52 -10.81
C HIS A 194 -0.41 -22.51 -11.14
N LYS A 195 -0.80 -21.32 -11.59
CA LYS A 195 0.08 -20.17 -11.86
C LYS A 195 -0.40 -18.96 -11.05
N PRO A 196 -0.39 -19.03 -9.70
CA PRO A 196 -0.97 -17.99 -8.88
C PRO A 196 -0.23 -16.67 -9.06
N VAL A 197 -1.01 -15.61 -9.13
CA VAL A 197 -0.54 -14.21 -9.07
C VAL A 197 -1.14 -13.63 -7.80
N SER A 198 -0.37 -12.93 -7.00
CA SER A 198 -0.87 -12.24 -5.83
C SER A 198 -1.56 -10.94 -6.25
N VAL A 199 -2.81 -10.75 -5.83
CA VAL A 199 -3.53 -9.47 -5.95
C VAL A 199 -3.96 -9.07 -4.55
N ARG A 200 -3.31 -8.07 -3.99
CA ARG A 200 -3.42 -7.72 -2.56
C ARG A 200 -4.87 -7.60 -2.07
N THR A 201 -5.76 -7.00 -2.85
CA THR A 201 -7.18 -6.87 -2.48
C THR A 201 -7.86 -8.23 -2.36
N PHE A 202 -7.66 -9.12 -3.32
CA PHE A 202 -8.27 -10.45 -3.33
C PHE A 202 -7.65 -11.36 -2.28
N ASP A 203 -6.34 -11.30 -2.10
CA ASP A 203 -5.63 -12.06 -1.06
C ASP A 203 -6.11 -11.68 0.34
N ASN A 204 -6.36 -10.39 0.58
CA ASN A 204 -6.95 -9.93 1.85
C ASN A 204 -8.39 -10.44 2.04
N TRP A 205 -9.24 -10.45 1.01
CA TRP A 205 -10.58 -11.03 1.12
C TRP A 205 -10.53 -12.54 1.39
N LEU A 206 -9.62 -13.27 0.74
CA LEU A 206 -9.38 -14.70 1.01
C LEU A 206 -8.87 -14.91 2.43
N ASN A 207 -7.93 -14.10 2.91
CA ASN A 207 -7.48 -14.14 4.31
C ASN A 207 -8.65 -13.96 5.29
N LEU A 208 -9.55 -13.01 5.03
CA LEU A 208 -10.72 -12.80 5.87
C LEU A 208 -11.67 -14.00 5.87
N LEU A 209 -11.88 -14.67 4.73
CA LEU A 209 -12.67 -15.91 4.65
C LEU A 209 -11.99 -17.05 5.42
N LEU A 210 -10.66 -17.14 5.38
CA LEU A 210 -9.84 -18.09 6.11
C LEU A 210 -9.66 -17.74 7.60
N ARG A 211 -10.26 -16.64 8.06
CA ARG A 211 -10.11 -16.10 9.43
C ARG A 211 -8.68 -15.69 9.78
N LEU A 212 -7.87 -15.41 8.77
CA LEU A 212 -6.54 -14.85 8.91
C LEU A 212 -6.60 -13.31 8.98
N PRO A 213 -5.63 -12.65 9.63
CA PRO A 213 -5.58 -11.19 9.66
C PRO A 213 -5.32 -10.64 8.26
N PRO A 214 -6.00 -9.56 7.86
CA PRO A 214 -5.66 -8.85 6.63
C PRO A 214 -4.38 -8.03 6.80
N GLU A 215 -3.65 -7.79 5.71
CA GLU A 215 -2.41 -7.02 5.72
C GLU A 215 -2.64 -5.49 5.71
N SER A 216 -3.77 -5.05 5.16
CA SER A 216 -4.06 -3.64 4.96
C SER A 216 -4.99 -3.09 6.05
N CYS A 217 -4.70 -1.90 6.58
CA CYS A 217 -5.58 -1.21 7.52
C CYS A 217 -6.97 -0.94 6.92
N ALA A 218 -7.06 -0.68 5.61
CA ALA A 218 -8.34 -0.55 4.91
C ALA A 218 -9.21 -1.82 5.04
N MET A 219 -8.59 -3.00 5.02
CA MET A 219 -9.27 -4.29 5.18
C MET A 219 -9.57 -4.64 6.64
N CYS A 220 -8.94 -3.96 7.60
CA CYS A 220 -9.32 -4.03 9.01
C CYS A 220 -10.57 -3.21 9.31
N GLY A 221 -10.90 -2.21 8.48
CA GLY A 221 -12.01 -1.27 8.70
C GLY A 221 -11.77 -0.26 9.82
N VAL A 222 -10.55 -0.22 10.35
CA VAL A 222 -10.10 0.73 11.38
C VAL A 222 -8.69 1.19 11.08
N CYS A 223 -8.36 2.44 11.42
CA CYS A 223 -6.99 2.92 11.31
C CYS A 223 -6.11 2.22 12.34
N MET A 224 -4.92 1.82 11.90
CA MET A 224 -3.90 1.26 12.78
C MET A 224 -2.87 2.35 13.12
N PRO A 225 -2.25 2.31 14.30
CA PRO A 225 -1.19 3.23 14.64
C PRO A 225 -0.04 3.11 13.63
N SER A 226 0.24 4.18 12.91
CA SER A 226 1.39 4.33 12.03
C SER A 226 1.94 5.74 12.19
N LEU A 227 3.18 5.96 11.78
CA LEU A 227 3.78 7.29 11.81
C LEU A 227 4.36 7.59 10.43
N VAL A 228 3.98 8.71 9.88
CA VAL A 228 4.60 9.30 8.69
C VAL A 228 5.46 10.46 9.15
N VAL A 229 6.69 10.51 8.70
CA VAL A 229 7.65 11.52 9.10
C VAL A 229 8.08 12.30 7.86
N GLU A 230 7.79 13.60 7.84
CA GLU A 230 8.19 14.49 6.77
C GLU A 230 9.69 14.85 6.83
N ALA A 231 10.18 15.54 5.80
CA ALA A 231 11.60 15.83 5.64
C ALA A 231 12.21 16.72 6.75
N ASP A 232 11.40 17.51 7.42
CA ASP A 232 11.73 18.39 8.55
C ASP A 232 11.60 17.73 9.93
N GLY A 233 11.06 16.51 9.96
CA GLY A 233 10.85 15.73 11.18
C GLY A 233 9.43 15.80 11.76
N ASP A 234 8.52 16.54 11.14
CA ASP A 234 7.11 16.56 11.53
C ASP A 234 6.47 15.20 11.33
N VAL A 235 5.59 14.83 12.27
CA VAL A 235 5.01 13.49 12.35
C VAL A 235 3.50 13.53 12.20
N TYR A 236 3.00 12.62 11.39
CA TYR A 236 1.57 12.49 11.07
C TYR A 236 1.07 11.05 11.28
N PRO A 237 -0.25 10.85 11.55
CA PRO A 237 -0.81 9.54 11.84
C PRO A 237 -1.00 8.64 10.59
N CYS A 238 -0.95 9.21 9.38
CA CYS A 238 -1.17 8.51 8.12
C CYS A 238 -0.73 9.39 6.95
N ASP A 239 -0.24 8.79 5.86
CA ASP A 239 0.16 9.46 4.63
C ASP A 239 -0.97 10.26 3.95
N PHE A 240 -2.23 9.79 4.04
CA PHE A 240 -3.40 10.54 3.58
C PHE A 240 -3.76 11.75 4.46
N TYR A 241 -3.15 11.89 5.62
CA TYR A 241 -3.43 12.93 6.60
C TYR A 241 -2.14 13.64 7.05
N ALA A 242 -1.17 13.75 6.14
CA ALA A 242 0.00 14.62 6.30
C ALA A 242 -0.41 16.08 6.03
N LEU A 243 -1.24 16.64 6.91
CA LEU A 243 -1.79 18.00 6.89
C LEU A 243 -1.57 18.64 8.25
N ASP A 244 -1.35 19.95 8.29
CA ASP A 244 -0.97 20.69 9.51
C ASP A 244 -1.87 20.39 10.71
N GLU A 245 -3.18 20.26 10.48
CA GLU A 245 -4.19 19.95 11.50
C GLU A 245 -4.04 18.55 12.13
N TYR A 246 -3.30 17.64 11.48
CA TYR A 246 -3.01 16.28 11.97
C TYR A 246 -1.58 16.10 12.45
N CYS A 247 -0.76 17.16 12.46
CA CYS A 247 0.59 17.09 12.97
C CYS A 247 0.62 16.68 14.43
N LEU A 248 1.29 15.59 14.75
CA LEU A 248 1.39 15.03 16.11
C LEU A 248 2.54 15.63 16.90
N GLY A 249 3.52 16.24 16.25
CA GLY A 249 4.74 16.79 16.82
C GLY A 249 5.94 16.57 15.91
N ASN A 250 7.15 16.85 16.37
CA ASN A 250 8.39 16.78 15.58
C ASN A 250 9.42 15.89 16.26
N LEU A 251 9.99 14.92 15.51
CA LEU A 251 10.99 13.98 16.03
C LEU A 251 12.39 14.60 16.14
N CYS A 252 12.64 15.79 15.61
CA CYS A 252 13.90 16.51 15.85
C CYS A 252 13.95 17.18 17.23
N GLU A 253 12.83 17.32 17.92
CA GLU A 253 12.78 17.87 19.27
C GLU A 253 13.24 16.82 20.29
N ASP A 254 14.18 17.17 21.16
CA ASP A 254 14.79 16.24 22.13
C ASP A 254 13.78 15.52 23.02
N ARG A 255 12.72 16.21 23.40
CA ARG A 255 11.70 15.69 24.35
C ARG A 255 10.60 14.87 23.69
N THR A 256 10.52 14.83 22.38
CA THR A 256 9.48 14.10 21.65
C THR A 256 9.83 12.62 21.57
N ALA A 257 9.08 11.78 22.27
CA ALA A 257 9.19 10.32 22.20
C ALA A 257 8.06 9.73 21.35
N ILE A 258 8.32 8.63 20.64
CA ILE A 258 7.32 7.94 19.81
C ILE A 258 6.13 7.48 20.67
N GLU A 259 6.37 6.97 21.87
CA GLU A 259 5.30 6.58 22.80
C GLU A 259 4.34 7.73 23.13
N ALA A 260 4.90 8.93 23.31
CA ALA A 260 4.11 10.13 23.60
C ALA A 260 3.24 10.52 22.39
N LEU A 261 3.78 10.42 21.16
CA LEU A 261 3.03 10.68 19.93
C LEU A 261 1.89 9.68 19.75
N LEU A 262 2.17 8.38 19.90
CA LEU A 262 1.18 7.30 19.76
C LEU A 262 0.08 7.38 20.82
N SER A 263 0.40 7.81 22.04
CA SER A 263 -0.56 7.98 23.15
C SER A 263 -1.22 9.36 23.19
N SER A 264 -0.84 10.29 22.33
CA SER A 264 -1.38 11.66 22.31
C SER A 264 -2.89 11.67 22.10
N ALA A 265 -3.57 12.66 22.67
CA ALA A 265 -5.02 12.84 22.52
C ALA A 265 -5.42 12.95 21.04
N GLN A 266 -4.58 13.59 20.22
CA GLN A 266 -4.79 13.78 18.78
C GLN A 266 -4.69 12.44 18.01
N MET A 267 -3.66 11.64 18.25
CA MET A 267 -3.54 10.30 17.67
C MET A 267 -4.72 9.41 18.08
N GLN A 268 -5.07 9.41 19.35
CA GLN A 268 -6.19 8.63 19.86
C GLN A 268 -7.54 9.09 19.29
N ALA A 269 -7.74 10.38 19.07
CA ALA A 269 -8.93 10.91 18.39
C ALA A 269 -8.96 10.48 16.91
N PHE A 270 -7.80 10.53 16.22
CA PHE A 270 -7.65 10.05 14.85
C PHE A 270 -8.05 8.57 14.71
N LEU A 271 -7.54 7.71 15.58
CA LEU A 271 -7.85 6.28 15.57
C LEU A 271 -9.34 6.03 15.85
N ARG A 272 -9.89 6.64 16.93
CA ARG A 272 -11.30 6.48 17.29
C ARG A 272 -12.26 6.92 16.19
N ALA A 273 -11.95 7.96 15.46
CA ALA A 273 -12.79 8.43 14.36
C ALA A 273 -12.96 7.38 13.23
N SER A 274 -12.05 6.41 13.12
CA SER A 274 -12.17 5.31 12.15
C SER A 274 -13.15 4.21 12.58
N HIS A 275 -13.53 4.15 13.85
CA HIS A 275 -14.38 3.08 14.40
C HIS A 275 -15.88 3.29 14.13
N ALA A 276 -16.27 4.44 13.57
CA ALA A 276 -17.66 4.69 13.19
C ALA A 276 -18.12 3.72 12.11
N VAL A 277 -19.16 2.95 12.43
CA VAL A 277 -19.78 1.99 11.49
C VAL A 277 -21.16 2.54 11.11
N PRO A 278 -21.39 2.88 9.81
CA PRO A 278 -22.68 3.31 9.31
C PRO A 278 -23.78 2.28 9.56
N ASP A 279 -25.02 2.71 9.80
CA ASP A 279 -26.14 1.79 10.06
C ASP A 279 -26.37 0.81 8.90
N ALA A 280 -26.25 1.27 7.66
CA ALA A 280 -26.31 0.42 6.48
C ALA A 280 -25.26 -0.70 6.45
N CYS A 281 -24.11 -0.49 7.10
CA CYS A 281 -23.05 -1.50 7.19
C CYS A 281 -23.34 -2.56 8.26
N ARG A 282 -24.10 -2.22 9.32
CA ARG A 282 -24.42 -3.14 10.44
C ARG A 282 -25.24 -4.34 10.00
N THR A 283 -26.09 -4.17 8.97
CA THR A 283 -26.95 -5.20 8.42
C THR A 283 -26.47 -5.75 7.07
N CYS A 284 -25.31 -5.25 6.57
CA CYS A 284 -24.76 -5.65 5.29
C CYS A 284 -24.12 -7.05 5.36
N ARG A 285 -24.58 -7.98 4.51
CA ARG A 285 -24.03 -9.34 4.43
C ARG A 285 -22.55 -9.40 4.05
N TYR A 286 -22.03 -8.35 3.37
CA TYR A 286 -20.63 -8.26 2.94
C TYR A 286 -19.75 -7.46 3.88
N TYR A 287 -20.30 -6.94 4.99
CA TYR A 287 -19.50 -6.21 5.97
C TYR A 287 -18.30 -7.00 6.50
N PRO A 288 -18.36 -8.33 6.73
CA PRO A 288 -17.20 -9.10 7.18
C PRO A 288 -16.00 -9.04 6.21
N LEU A 289 -16.23 -8.83 4.91
CA LEU A 289 -15.19 -8.71 3.89
C LEU A 289 -14.81 -7.25 3.59
N CYS A 290 -15.80 -6.35 3.51
CA CYS A 290 -15.60 -4.95 3.16
C CYS A 290 -15.13 -4.10 4.35
N ARG A 291 -15.71 -4.32 5.55
CA ARG A 291 -15.44 -3.59 6.80
C ARG A 291 -15.46 -2.06 6.68
N ASN A 292 -16.14 -1.54 5.65
CA ASN A 292 -16.23 -0.11 5.34
C ASN A 292 -14.87 0.54 5.00
N GLY A 293 -13.88 -0.23 4.55
CA GLY A 293 -12.66 0.25 3.94
C GLY A 293 -11.84 1.29 4.72
N CYS A 294 -10.99 2.01 4.02
CA CYS A 294 -10.18 3.09 4.57
C CYS A 294 -11.04 4.30 4.98
N ARG A 295 -10.72 4.93 6.10
CA ARG A 295 -11.37 6.17 6.54
C ARG A 295 -11.34 7.26 5.45
N ARG A 296 -10.26 7.38 4.69
CA ARG A 296 -10.09 8.37 3.62
C ARG A 296 -11.07 8.15 2.44
N GLU A 297 -11.52 6.91 2.26
CA GLU A 297 -12.46 6.53 1.21
C GLU A 297 -13.94 6.65 1.63
N ARG A 298 -14.23 6.99 2.89
CA ARG A 298 -15.59 7.09 3.43
C ARG A 298 -16.21 8.44 3.08
N THR A 299 -16.46 8.65 1.80
CA THR A 299 -16.91 9.93 1.24
C THR A 299 -18.41 9.98 0.93
N LEU A 300 -19.15 8.86 1.04
CA LEU A 300 -20.59 8.89 0.87
C LEU A 300 -21.27 9.65 2.03
N PRO A 301 -22.41 10.32 1.79
CA PRO A 301 -23.10 11.14 2.81
C PRO A 301 -23.46 10.41 4.09
N ASP A 302 -23.66 9.09 4.01
CA ASP A 302 -23.96 8.23 5.16
C ASP A 302 -22.70 7.62 5.82
N GLY A 303 -21.50 8.04 5.41
CA GLY A 303 -20.22 7.57 5.96
C GLY A 303 -19.73 6.24 5.41
N ARG A 304 -20.37 5.69 4.36
CA ARG A 304 -19.86 4.50 3.68
C ARG A 304 -18.70 4.84 2.75
N VAL A 305 -17.88 3.80 2.48
CA VAL A 305 -16.81 3.86 1.49
C VAL A 305 -17.39 4.16 0.09
N GLN A 306 -16.74 5.03 -0.66
CA GLN A 306 -17.21 5.46 -2.00
C GLN A 306 -17.46 4.30 -2.97
N HIS A 307 -16.71 3.21 -2.83
CA HIS A 307 -16.83 2.01 -3.69
C HIS A 307 -17.83 0.97 -3.15
N CYS A 308 -18.69 1.32 -2.18
CA CYS A 308 -19.65 0.40 -1.56
C CYS A 308 -20.50 -0.34 -2.60
N ALA A 309 -21.09 0.35 -3.58
CA ALA A 309 -21.91 -0.27 -4.62
C ALA A 309 -21.10 -1.18 -5.54
N ALA A 310 -19.84 -0.82 -5.84
CA ALA A 310 -18.92 -1.64 -6.62
C ALA A 310 -18.61 -2.96 -5.90
N TYR A 311 -18.30 -2.90 -4.60
CA TYR A 311 -18.05 -4.11 -3.79
C TYR A 311 -19.28 -5.00 -3.69
N HIS A 312 -20.48 -4.43 -3.50
CA HIS A 312 -21.73 -5.20 -3.53
C HIS A 312 -21.89 -5.95 -4.86
N THR A 313 -21.77 -5.24 -5.98
CA THR A 313 -21.90 -5.84 -7.32
C THR A 313 -20.86 -6.92 -7.57
N PHE A 314 -19.61 -6.70 -7.13
CA PHE A 314 -18.55 -7.68 -7.25
C PHE A 314 -18.83 -8.94 -6.42
N PHE A 315 -19.17 -8.79 -5.13
CA PHE A 315 -19.44 -9.93 -4.27
C PHE A 315 -20.70 -10.69 -4.70
N ASP A 316 -21.77 -10.01 -5.13
CA ASP A 316 -22.96 -10.66 -5.66
C ASP A 316 -22.65 -11.61 -6.83
N ARG A 317 -21.67 -11.25 -7.66
CA ARG A 317 -21.25 -12.05 -8.81
C ARG A 317 -20.26 -13.17 -8.47
N HIS A 318 -19.37 -12.93 -7.51
CA HIS A 318 -18.15 -13.74 -7.35
C HIS A 318 -17.96 -14.39 -5.98
N ILE A 319 -18.86 -14.15 -5.00
CA ILE A 319 -18.68 -14.66 -3.64
C ILE A 319 -18.53 -16.19 -3.60
N GLY A 320 -19.30 -16.93 -4.39
CA GLY A 320 -19.20 -18.39 -4.44
C GLY A 320 -17.84 -18.89 -4.97
N GLN A 321 -17.22 -18.14 -5.89
CA GLN A 321 -15.85 -18.46 -6.35
C GLN A 321 -14.79 -18.12 -5.30
N LEU A 322 -14.99 -17.03 -4.55
CA LEU A 322 -14.11 -16.65 -3.43
C LEU A 322 -14.14 -17.74 -2.34
N GLU A 323 -15.34 -18.20 -1.97
CA GLU A 323 -15.53 -19.26 -0.98
C GLU A 323 -14.90 -20.59 -1.44
N ASP A 324 -15.17 -21.04 -2.68
CA ASP A 324 -14.52 -22.24 -3.25
C ASP A 324 -13.00 -22.14 -3.24
N MET A 325 -12.46 -20.97 -3.58
CA MET A 325 -11.01 -20.75 -3.55
C MET A 325 -10.45 -20.80 -2.12
N ALA A 326 -11.13 -20.20 -1.15
CA ALA A 326 -10.74 -20.26 0.26
C ALA A 326 -10.74 -21.69 0.78
N ASP A 327 -11.78 -22.49 0.48
CA ASP A 327 -11.88 -23.90 0.88
C ASP A 327 -10.75 -24.75 0.30
N ARG A 328 -10.38 -24.52 -0.96
CA ARG A 328 -9.23 -25.18 -1.59
C ARG A 328 -7.92 -24.81 -0.93
N MET A 329 -7.73 -23.51 -0.60
CA MET A 329 -6.53 -23.01 0.11
C MET A 329 -6.44 -23.62 1.51
N GLU A 330 -7.54 -23.66 2.26
CA GLU A 330 -7.60 -24.29 3.60
C GLU A 330 -7.23 -25.78 3.54
N SER A 331 -7.76 -26.48 2.53
CA SER A 331 -7.44 -27.89 2.31
C SER A 331 -5.95 -28.11 2.01
N LEU A 332 -5.32 -27.21 1.27
CA LEU A 332 -3.88 -27.28 0.98
C LEU A 332 -3.03 -26.95 2.23
N MET A 333 -3.45 -26.00 3.05
CA MET A 333 -2.78 -25.67 4.31
C MET A 333 -2.80 -26.84 5.27
N LYS A 334 -3.96 -27.48 5.46
CA LYS A 334 -4.10 -28.67 6.31
C LYS A 334 -3.21 -29.82 5.86
N ARG A 335 -3.08 -30.07 4.55
CA ARG A 335 -2.17 -31.09 3.98
C ARG A 335 -0.69 -30.81 4.24
N LYS A 336 -0.29 -29.53 4.34
CA LYS A 336 1.09 -29.10 4.62
C LYS A 336 1.40 -28.99 6.12
N GLY A 337 0.47 -29.33 7.02
CA GLY A 337 0.64 -29.25 8.47
C GLY A 337 0.65 -27.81 9.00
N ALA A 338 0.26 -26.83 8.20
CA ALA A 338 0.05 -25.45 8.65
C ALA A 338 -1.38 -25.37 9.22
N THR A 339 -1.51 -25.10 10.51
CA THR A 339 -2.80 -24.69 11.12
C THR A 339 -3.11 -23.27 10.67
N PRO A 340 -4.35 -22.92 10.32
CA PRO A 340 -4.76 -21.57 9.98
C PRO A 340 -4.60 -20.62 11.16
#